data_2416123d298f577ee677fb851dd2937b
#
_entry.id   2416123d298f577ee677fb851dd2937b
#
_cell.length_a   1.000
_cell.length_b   1.000
_cell.length_c   1.000
_cell.angle_alpha   90.00
_cell.angle_beta   90.00
_cell.angle_gamma   90.00
#
_symmetry.space_group_name_H-M   'P 1'
#
loop_
_entity.id
_entity.type
_entity.pdbx_description
1 polymer ?
#
loop_
_entity_poly.entity_id
_entity_poly.type
_entity_poly.pdbx_seq_one_letter_code
_entity_poly.pdbx_strand_id
1 'polypeptide(L)'
;MLSRIILPLIVCSCLHANEAASPTLEKPADKPTAKPTVEKIDGHRYRIGKIEFDSSTREIRIPAKVNMAAGLIEFLIVHENGKIHEALFTTDVSPSDINLAITLVRYKPSPELYALPNET
;
A
#
# COMPACT_ATOMS: atom_id res chain seq x y z
N MET A 1 -12.45 30.02 -76.41
CA MET A 1 -11.56 28.92 -75.99
C MET A 1 -11.89 28.51 -74.58
N LEU A 2 -12.37 27.28 -74.45
CA LEU A 2 -13.00 26.80 -73.26
C LEU A 2 -11.94 26.39 -72.21
N SER A 3 -11.97 27.02 -71.03
CA SER A 3 -11.23 26.55 -69.86
C SER A 3 -12.17 25.83 -68.94
N ARG A 4 -11.99 24.49 -68.82
CA ARG A 4 -12.79 23.63 -67.93
C ARG A 4 -12.09 23.60 -66.60
N ILE A 5 -12.71 24.23 -65.58
CA ILE A 5 -12.29 24.12 -64.19
C ILE A 5 -12.93 22.86 -63.64
N ILE A 6 -12.08 21.88 -63.32
CA ILE A 6 -12.49 20.65 -62.58
C ILE A 6 -12.23 20.92 -61.10
N LEU A 7 -13.32 20.95 -60.34
CA LEU A 7 -13.28 21.06 -58.86
C LEU A 7 -13.18 19.67 -58.27
N PRO A 8 -12.16 19.34 -57.50
CA PRO A 8 -12.15 18.08 -56.76
C PRO A 8 -12.98 18.18 -55.47
N LEU A 9 -13.94 17.27 -55.39
CA LEU A 9 -14.78 17.05 -54.22
C LEU A 9 -13.91 16.40 -53.10
N ILE A 10 -13.57 17.16 -52.07
CA ILE A 10 -12.91 16.64 -50.86
C ILE A 10 -13.98 16.05 -49.95
N VAL A 11 -14.05 14.75 -49.93
CA VAL A 11 -14.84 14.01 -48.93
C VAL A 11 -13.99 13.92 -47.66
N CYS A 12 -14.27 14.76 -46.70
CA CYS A 12 -13.67 14.70 -45.37
C CYS A 12 -14.48 13.72 -44.50
N SER A 13 -14.05 12.46 -44.50
CA SER A 13 -14.56 11.46 -43.55
C SER A 13 -13.79 11.53 -42.23
N CYS A 14 -14.18 12.42 -41.34
CA CYS A 14 -13.72 12.40 -39.95
C CYS A 14 -14.54 11.43 -39.11
N LEU A 15 -14.23 10.15 -39.18
CA LEU A 15 -14.58 9.22 -38.07
C LEU A 15 -13.48 9.29 -37.03
N HIS A 16 -13.61 10.16 -36.05
CA HIS A 16 -12.87 10.06 -34.83
C HIS A 16 -13.64 9.13 -33.89
N ALA A 17 -13.28 7.86 -33.89
CA ALA A 17 -13.59 6.98 -32.78
C ALA A 17 -12.78 7.46 -31.58
N ASN A 18 -13.45 8.13 -30.65
CA ASN A 18 -12.89 8.48 -29.36
C ASN A 18 -12.86 7.22 -28.51
N GLU A 19 -11.77 6.48 -28.66
CA GLU A 19 -11.48 5.32 -27.80
C GLU A 19 -11.06 5.88 -26.44
N ALA A 20 -12.00 5.87 -25.50
CA ALA A 20 -11.75 6.21 -24.12
C ALA A 20 -10.76 5.18 -23.55
N ALA A 21 -9.49 5.59 -23.49
CA ALA A 21 -8.48 4.85 -22.77
C ALA A 21 -8.87 4.79 -21.28
N SER A 22 -9.35 3.64 -20.84
CA SER A 22 -9.47 3.32 -19.43
C SER A 22 -8.10 3.49 -18.77
N PRO A 23 -8.00 4.21 -17.63
CA PRO A 23 -6.75 4.26 -16.91
C PRO A 23 -6.43 2.85 -16.41
N THR A 24 -5.45 2.23 -17.03
CA THR A 24 -4.83 1.03 -16.50
C THR A 24 -4.24 1.41 -15.15
N LEU A 25 -4.84 0.91 -14.06
CA LEU A 25 -4.24 0.93 -12.74
C LEU A 25 -2.94 0.13 -12.84
N GLU A 26 -1.84 0.84 -13.07
CA GLU A 26 -0.51 0.27 -12.87
C GLU A 26 -0.42 -0.16 -11.40
N LYS A 27 -0.53 -1.46 -11.21
CA LYS A 27 -0.13 -2.11 -9.96
C LYS A 27 1.31 -1.68 -9.69
N PRO A 28 1.61 -1.06 -8.52
CA PRO A 28 2.98 -0.74 -8.17
C PRO A 28 3.83 -1.99 -8.35
N ALA A 29 4.87 -1.88 -9.16
CA ALA A 29 5.81 -2.97 -9.37
C ALA A 29 6.42 -3.32 -8.00
N ASP A 30 6.06 -4.48 -7.47
CA ASP A 30 6.72 -5.08 -6.33
C ASP A 30 8.21 -5.21 -6.69
N LYS A 31 9.03 -4.29 -6.17
CA LYS A 31 10.47 -4.55 -6.07
C LYS A 31 10.61 -5.89 -5.37
N PRO A 32 11.46 -6.80 -5.87
CA PRO A 32 11.69 -8.07 -5.20
C PRO A 32 12.16 -7.77 -3.79
N THR A 33 11.24 -7.85 -2.84
CA THR A 33 11.54 -7.69 -1.43
C THR A 33 12.38 -8.89 -1.04
N ALA A 34 13.64 -8.66 -0.71
CA ALA A 34 14.50 -9.70 -0.16
C ALA A 34 13.73 -10.39 0.97
N LYS A 35 13.78 -11.72 1.01
CA LYS A 35 13.09 -12.48 2.06
C LYS A 35 13.49 -11.92 3.43
N PRO A 36 12.53 -11.59 4.31
CA PRO A 36 12.86 -11.05 5.62
C PRO A 36 13.72 -12.05 6.38
N THR A 37 14.88 -11.59 6.84
CA THR A 37 15.80 -12.39 7.64
C THR A 37 15.52 -12.13 9.10
N VAL A 38 15.29 -13.20 9.86
CA VAL A 38 15.12 -13.14 11.32
C VAL A 38 16.49 -13.36 11.95
N GLU A 39 16.97 -12.38 12.69
CA GLU A 39 18.23 -12.42 13.41
C GLU A 39 17.97 -12.55 14.91
N LYS A 40 18.69 -13.43 15.58
CA LYS A 40 18.65 -13.52 17.04
C LYS A 40 19.64 -12.53 17.64
N ILE A 41 19.17 -11.64 18.52
CA ILE A 41 20.00 -10.66 19.21
C ILE A 41 20.58 -11.30 20.49
N ASP A 42 19.71 -11.73 21.38
CA ASP A 42 20.06 -12.42 22.60
C ASP A 42 18.84 -13.18 23.17
N GLY A 43 19.05 -14.11 24.11
CA GLY A 43 17.99 -14.78 24.88
C GLY A 43 16.71 -15.04 24.06
N HIS A 44 15.69 -14.23 24.29
CA HIS A 44 14.39 -14.27 23.63
C HIS A 44 14.15 -13.09 22.67
N ARG A 45 15.18 -12.23 22.45
CA ARG A 45 15.09 -11.06 21.56
C ARG A 45 15.58 -11.36 20.17
N TYR A 46 14.83 -10.90 19.21
CA TYR A 46 15.05 -11.09 17.78
C TYR A 46 14.89 -9.78 17.02
N ARG A 47 15.39 -9.73 15.79
CA ARG A 47 15.28 -8.59 14.87
C ARG A 47 14.85 -9.07 13.49
N ILE A 48 13.98 -8.25 12.87
CA ILE A 48 13.61 -8.36 11.45
C ILE A 48 13.78 -6.97 10.85
N GLY A 49 14.82 -6.76 10.04
CA GLY A 49 15.12 -5.42 9.53
C GLY A 49 15.27 -4.41 10.67
N LYS A 50 14.34 -3.46 10.77
CA LYS A 50 14.32 -2.42 11.83
C LYS A 50 13.43 -2.76 13.04
N ILE A 51 12.67 -3.85 12.96
CA ILE A 51 11.79 -4.30 14.04
C ILE A 51 12.58 -5.13 15.03
N GLU A 52 12.41 -4.85 16.32
CA GLU A 52 12.86 -5.73 17.41
C GLU A 52 11.66 -6.33 18.13
N PHE A 53 11.74 -7.60 18.49
CA PHE A 53 10.69 -8.25 19.25
C PHE A 53 11.24 -9.24 20.27
N ASP A 54 10.50 -9.43 21.34
CA ASP A 54 10.79 -10.40 22.39
C ASP A 54 9.72 -11.48 22.41
N SER A 55 10.14 -12.73 22.21
CA SER A 55 9.23 -13.87 22.13
C SER A 55 8.69 -14.30 23.49
N SER A 56 9.32 -13.90 24.60
CA SER A 56 8.88 -14.23 25.96
C SER A 56 7.84 -13.23 26.48
N THR A 57 8.08 -11.94 26.29
CA THR A 57 7.16 -10.88 26.71
C THR A 57 6.12 -10.58 25.65
N ARG A 58 6.33 -11.04 24.40
CA ARG A 58 5.51 -10.76 23.21
C ARG A 58 5.47 -9.27 22.85
N GLU A 59 6.49 -8.54 23.22
CA GLU A 59 6.66 -7.13 22.88
C GLU A 59 7.23 -6.99 21.47
N ILE A 60 6.69 -6.04 20.69
CA ILE A 60 7.21 -5.68 19.36
C ILE A 60 7.50 -4.18 19.36
N ARG A 61 8.70 -3.81 18.94
CA ARG A 61 9.16 -2.43 18.80
C ARG A 61 9.31 -2.08 17.34
N ILE A 62 8.49 -1.15 16.88
CA ILE A 62 8.47 -0.66 15.50
C ILE A 62 8.86 0.80 15.50
N PRO A 63 9.94 1.21 14.81
CA PRO A 63 10.26 2.61 14.66
C PRO A 63 9.17 3.32 13.85
N ALA A 64 8.64 4.43 14.39
CA ALA A 64 7.58 5.20 13.75
C ALA A 64 7.72 6.69 14.08
N LYS A 65 7.10 7.53 13.26
CA LYS A 65 7.00 8.98 13.46
C LYS A 65 5.55 9.35 13.67
N VAL A 66 5.29 10.32 14.56
CA VAL A 66 3.95 10.93 14.65
C VAL A 66 3.70 11.68 13.36
N ASN A 67 2.59 11.37 12.71
CA ASN A 67 2.20 11.98 11.44
C ASN A 67 1.03 12.96 11.62
N MET A 68 -0.03 12.52 12.29
CA MET A 68 -1.19 13.35 12.58
C MET A 68 -1.49 13.32 14.07
N ALA A 69 -1.75 14.49 14.65
CA ALA A 69 -2.20 14.64 16.05
C ALA A 69 -3.65 15.11 16.15
N ALA A 70 -4.30 15.44 15.02
CA ALA A 70 -5.67 15.90 14.93
C ALA A 70 -6.27 15.58 13.57
N GLY A 71 -7.61 15.55 13.48
CA GLY A 71 -8.34 15.20 12.26
C GLY A 71 -8.94 13.79 12.33
N LEU A 72 -9.46 13.32 11.20
CA LEU A 72 -9.98 11.97 11.08
C LEU A 72 -8.81 10.99 10.96
N ILE A 73 -8.66 10.13 11.94
CA ILE A 73 -7.62 9.09 12.00
C ILE A 73 -8.30 7.73 11.85
N GLU A 74 -8.02 7.04 10.75
CA GLU A 74 -8.55 5.69 10.47
C GLU A 74 -7.51 4.60 10.70
N PHE A 75 -6.21 4.95 10.59
CA PHE A 75 -5.12 3.99 10.71
C PHE A 75 -4.20 4.35 11.87
N LEU A 76 -3.82 3.36 12.67
CA LEU A 76 -2.85 3.55 13.73
C LEU A 76 -1.44 3.81 13.16
N ILE A 77 -1.03 2.99 12.18
CA ILE A 77 0.29 3.06 11.55
C ILE A 77 0.18 2.65 10.08
N VAL A 78 0.83 3.42 9.22
CA VAL A 78 0.94 3.12 7.78
C VAL A 78 2.38 3.28 7.32
N HIS A 79 2.71 2.62 6.22
CA HIS A 79 3.97 2.86 5.54
C HIS A 79 3.99 4.29 4.95
N GLU A 80 5.14 4.96 4.95
CA GLU A 80 5.29 6.34 4.48
C GLU A 80 4.84 6.58 3.03
N ASN A 81 4.79 5.52 2.21
CA ASN A 81 4.25 5.54 0.85
C ASN A 81 2.76 5.16 0.78
N GLY A 82 2.07 5.03 1.91
CA GLY A 82 0.67 4.65 2.01
C GLY A 82 -0.28 5.82 2.23
N LYS A 83 -1.44 5.54 2.83
CA LYS A 83 -2.49 6.53 3.13
C LYS A 83 -2.14 7.37 4.36
N ILE A 84 -1.13 8.21 4.26
CA ILE A 84 -0.62 9.00 5.39
C ILE A 84 -1.60 10.06 5.90
N HIS A 85 -2.57 10.48 5.07
CA HIS A 85 -3.52 11.55 5.42
C HIS A 85 -4.55 11.17 6.48
N GLU A 86 -4.63 9.89 6.82
CA GLU A 86 -5.61 9.32 7.76
C GLU A 86 -4.91 8.48 8.84
N ALA A 87 -3.60 8.63 9.00
CA ALA A 87 -2.79 7.81 9.89
C ALA A 87 -2.15 8.58 11.04
N LEU A 88 -2.23 8.02 12.25
CA LEU A 88 -1.58 8.60 13.44
C LEU A 88 -0.06 8.52 13.33
N PHE A 89 0.47 7.38 12.94
CA PHE A 89 1.91 7.15 12.76
C PHE A 89 2.26 6.76 11.34
N THR A 90 3.47 7.13 10.92
CA THR A 90 4.10 6.62 9.69
C THR A 90 5.39 5.88 10.01
N THR A 91 5.69 4.87 9.22
CA THR A 91 6.92 4.08 9.33
C THR A 91 7.50 3.79 7.95
N ASP A 92 8.79 3.59 7.88
CA ASP A 92 9.49 3.08 6.70
C ASP A 92 9.70 1.55 6.74
N VAL A 93 9.12 0.91 7.75
CA VAL A 93 9.18 -0.55 7.91
C VAL A 93 8.19 -1.24 6.98
N SER A 94 8.64 -2.32 6.35
CA SER A 94 7.78 -3.13 5.48
C SER A 94 6.58 -3.71 6.24
N PRO A 95 5.35 -3.61 5.72
CA PRO A 95 4.18 -4.27 6.29
C PRO A 95 4.36 -5.79 6.43
N SER A 96 5.11 -6.41 5.52
CA SER A 96 5.43 -7.85 5.58
C SER A 96 6.28 -8.21 6.80
N ASP A 97 7.23 -7.35 7.17
CA ASP A 97 8.08 -7.55 8.35
C ASP A 97 7.26 -7.41 9.64
N ILE A 98 6.34 -6.43 9.67
CA ILE A 98 5.41 -6.25 10.80
C ILE A 98 4.53 -7.49 10.98
N ASN A 99 3.93 -7.98 9.90
CA ASN A 99 3.09 -9.20 9.93
C ASN A 99 3.89 -10.43 10.38
N LEU A 100 5.13 -10.56 9.93
CA LEU A 100 6.01 -11.64 10.35
C LEU A 100 6.32 -11.56 11.84
N ALA A 101 6.66 -10.37 12.36
CA ALA A 101 6.91 -10.17 13.79
C ALA A 101 5.68 -10.53 14.64
N ILE A 102 4.49 -10.06 14.25
CA ILE A 102 3.21 -10.37 14.93
C ILE A 102 2.96 -11.88 14.97
N THR A 103 3.22 -12.56 13.85
CA THR A 103 3.06 -14.02 13.74
C THR A 103 4.04 -14.77 14.63
N LEU A 104 5.31 -14.35 14.66
CA LEU A 104 6.35 -15.00 15.45
C LEU A 104 6.12 -14.85 16.97
N VAL A 105 5.56 -13.74 17.42
CA VAL A 105 5.14 -13.58 18.83
C VAL A 105 3.77 -14.21 19.13
N ARG A 106 3.17 -14.89 18.14
CA ARG A 106 1.92 -15.64 18.26
C ARG A 106 0.70 -14.79 18.65
N TYR A 107 0.61 -13.57 18.14
CA TYR A 107 -0.65 -12.84 18.19
C TYR A 107 -1.64 -13.45 17.20
N LYS A 108 -2.88 -13.57 17.65
CA LYS A 108 -3.99 -14.04 16.80
C LYS A 108 -4.84 -12.84 16.38
N PRO A 109 -5.39 -12.84 15.16
CA PRO A 109 -6.40 -11.87 14.79
C PRO A 109 -7.57 -11.92 15.77
N SER A 110 -8.10 -10.74 16.16
CA SER A 110 -9.31 -10.67 16.97
C SER A 110 -10.53 -10.94 16.08
N PRO A 111 -11.44 -11.84 16.45
CA PRO A 111 -12.70 -12.00 15.74
C PRO A 111 -13.62 -10.77 15.88
N GLU A 112 -13.40 -9.95 16.90
CA GLU A 112 -14.19 -8.74 17.18
C GLU A 112 -13.86 -7.57 16.25
N LEU A 113 -12.73 -7.61 15.55
CA LEU A 113 -12.29 -6.53 14.67
C LEU A 113 -13.23 -6.31 13.47
N TYR A 114 -14.00 -7.33 13.10
CA TYR A 114 -14.92 -7.31 11.95
C TYR A 114 -16.38 -7.43 12.35
N ALA A 115 -16.69 -7.39 13.65
CA ALA A 115 -18.06 -7.43 14.10
C ALA A 115 -18.76 -6.10 13.80
N LEU A 116 -19.42 -6.02 12.63
CA LEU A 116 -20.47 -5.05 12.45
C LEU A 116 -21.60 -5.38 13.45
N PRO A 117 -22.34 -4.38 13.98
CA PRO A 117 -23.31 -4.57 15.07
C PRO A 117 -24.40 -5.61 14.84
N ASN A 118 -24.51 -6.18 13.64
CA ASN A 118 -25.53 -7.15 13.23
C ASN A 118 -24.97 -8.42 12.58
N GLU A 119 -23.65 -8.67 12.63
CA GLU A 119 -23.04 -9.91 12.14
C GLU A 119 -22.73 -10.84 13.33
N THR A 120 -23.73 -11.59 13.74
CA THR A 120 -23.61 -12.73 14.67
C THR A 120 -23.74 -14.03 13.91
#